data_8a80843cc7c893114ce5b24e8386c785
#
_entry.id   8a80843cc7c893114ce5b24e8386c785
#
_cell.length_a   1.000
_cell.length_b   1.000
_cell.length_c   1.000
_cell.angle_alpha   90.00
_cell.angle_beta   90.00
_cell.angle_gamma   90.00
#
_symmetry.space_group_name_H-M   'P 1'
#
loop_
_entity.id
_entity.type
_entity.pdbx_description
1 polymer ?
#
loop_
_entity_poly.entity_id
_entity_poly.type
_entity_poly.pdbx_seq_one_letter_code
_entity_poly.pdbx_strand_id
1 'polypeptide(L)'
;MEKQPPSKSLASRMKDYEATAEIRLDPSKPAILRLDGHSFSKFTASFAKPFDERLHTAMVKTCADLLGAYSPASLAYTQSDEITLVFPYGVGSQSNGRVTKIASLAAGRCSVHFYSHLVTALVETPEPPVEGFFSLPFPHFENQTLPHFDGRLFNVPCVEECLSNVIWRCRGDAIRNSVSGFARSLFSTEQLHGKNKDDMLEMVKEKGFPYEQSVPNWALEGSIVKRTLIKMAAVDQKTGETVEVVRTRTRCEDRGIKEFTDENLALVRDKYWPGP
;
A
#
# COMPACT_ATOMS: atom_id res chain seq x y z
N MET A 1 2.51 57.15 23.95
CA MET A 1 3.48 56.38 23.15
C MET A 1 3.14 54.89 23.35
N GLU A 2 2.43 54.28 22.39
CA GLU A 2 2.21 52.85 22.39
C GLU A 2 3.54 52.12 22.13
N LYS A 3 3.95 51.25 23.06
CA LYS A 3 5.13 50.42 22.85
C LYS A 3 4.84 49.46 21.71
N GLN A 4 5.56 49.57 20.60
CA GLN A 4 5.54 48.55 19.56
C GLN A 4 5.83 47.15 20.18
N PRO A 5 5.06 46.14 19.85
CA PRO A 5 5.32 44.78 20.35
C PRO A 5 6.74 44.34 19.94
N PRO A 6 7.47 43.64 20.81
CA PRO A 6 8.84 43.22 20.52
C PRO A 6 8.87 42.41 19.21
N SER A 7 9.81 42.75 18.32
CA SER A 7 9.96 42.04 17.04
C SER A 7 10.25 40.58 17.31
N LYS A 8 9.50 39.67 16.66
CA LYS A 8 9.71 38.20 16.77
C LYS A 8 11.17 37.87 16.39
N SER A 9 11.78 36.93 17.12
CA SER A 9 13.10 36.41 16.76
C SER A 9 13.09 35.78 15.37
N LEU A 10 14.25 35.67 14.70
CA LEU A 10 14.37 35.01 13.40
C LEU A 10 13.81 33.57 13.43
N ALA A 11 14.17 32.83 14.47
CA ALA A 11 13.68 31.44 14.64
C ALA A 11 12.15 31.39 14.77
N SER A 12 11.54 32.34 15.50
CA SER A 12 10.08 32.40 15.63
C SER A 12 9.41 32.71 14.29
N ARG A 13 9.95 33.63 13.52
CA ARG A 13 9.41 33.97 12.19
C ARG A 13 9.48 32.81 11.22
N MET A 14 10.61 32.04 11.20
CA MET A 14 10.75 30.87 10.32
C MET A 14 9.76 29.80 10.71
N LYS A 15 9.57 29.51 12.00
CA LYS A 15 8.55 28.56 12.48
C LYS A 15 7.13 28.98 12.12
N ASP A 16 6.83 30.28 12.13
CA ASP A 16 5.51 30.77 11.70
C ASP A 16 5.27 30.45 10.21
N TYR A 17 6.30 30.62 9.36
CA TYR A 17 6.17 30.25 7.93
C TYR A 17 5.99 28.74 7.72
N GLU A 18 6.75 27.89 8.42
CA GLU A 18 6.57 26.44 8.38
C GLU A 18 5.16 26.02 8.83
N ALA A 19 4.65 26.67 9.88
CA ALA A 19 3.33 26.39 10.44
C ALA A 19 2.17 26.66 9.47
N THR A 20 2.35 27.55 8.49
CA THR A 20 1.31 27.84 7.48
C THR A 20 1.00 26.66 6.57
N ALA A 21 1.95 25.74 6.40
CA ALA A 21 1.79 24.52 5.59
C ALA A 21 1.40 23.30 6.43
N GLU A 22 1.21 23.45 7.76
CA GLU A 22 0.92 22.33 8.65
C GLU A 22 -0.58 22.07 8.77
N ILE A 23 -1.01 20.95 8.19
CA ILE A 23 -2.36 20.41 8.36
C ILE A 23 -2.30 19.29 9.40
N ARG A 24 -3.30 19.22 10.28
CA ARG A 24 -3.45 18.17 11.31
C ARG A 24 -4.75 17.42 11.12
N LEU A 25 -4.68 16.11 11.39
CA LEU A 25 -5.87 15.28 11.49
C LEU A 25 -6.67 15.62 12.75
N ASP A 26 -7.98 15.44 12.66
CA ASP A 26 -8.86 15.35 13.83
C ASP A 26 -8.61 14.01 14.53
N PRO A 27 -8.10 14.00 15.77
CA PRO A 27 -7.74 12.77 16.48
C PRO A 27 -8.96 11.92 16.88
N SER A 28 -10.17 12.49 16.83
CA SER A 28 -11.41 11.79 17.14
C SER A 28 -11.99 11.00 15.97
N LYS A 29 -11.44 11.19 14.78
CA LYS A 29 -11.97 10.59 13.55
C LYS A 29 -11.08 9.48 13.01
N PRO A 30 -11.66 8.47 12.36
CA PRO A 30 -10.92 7.52 11.56
C PRO A 30 -10.08 8.22 10.47
N ALA A 31 -9.04 7.54 10.01
CA ALA A 31 -8.17 8.06 8.97
C ALA A 31 -7.79 6.98 7.97
N ILE A 32 -7.48 7.43 6.77
CA ILE A 32 -6.93 6.63 5.66
C ILE A 32 -5.58 7.19 5.28
N LEU A 33 -4.58 6.32 5.16
CA LEU A 33 -3.31 6.64 4.53
C LEU A 33 -3.21 5.83 3.24
N ARG A 34 -3.15 6.52 2.10
CA ARG A 34 -2.90 5.94 0.80
C ARG A 34 -1.51 6.25 0.34
N LEU A 35 -0.78 5.24 -0.06
CA LEU A 35 0.56 5.30 -0.66
C LEU A 35 0.43 4.83 -2.11
N ASP A 36 0.99 5.57 -3.05
CA ASP A 36 0.84 5.35 -4.50
C ASP A 36 2.21 5.40 -5.17
N GLY A 37 2.50 4.42 -6.01
CA GLY A 37 3.77 4.32 -6.69
C GLY A 37 3.93 5.37 -7.79
N HIS A 38 4.97 6.20 -7.70
CA HIS A 38 5.20 7.22 -8.72
C HIS A 38 5.84 6.64 -9.97
N SER A 39 5.20 6.85 -11.13
CA SER A 39 5.71 6.39 -12.45
C SER A 39 6.00 4.88 -12.53
N PHE A 40 5.26 4.05 -11.81
CA PHE A 40 5.48 2.61 -11.72
C PHE A 40 5.40 1.89 -13.07
N SER A 41 4.62 2.37 -14.02
CA SER A 41 4.56 1.80 -15.37
C SER A 41 5.90 1.84 -16.10
N LYS A 42 6.73 2.87 -15.83
CA LYS A 42 8.10 2.97 -16.37
C LYS A 42 9.04 2.04 -15.59
N PHE A 43 8.95 2.05 -14.26
CA PHE A 43 9.75 1.21 -13.39
C PHE A 43 9.54 -0.28 -13.70
N THR A 44 8.31 -0.71 -13.92
CA THR A 44 7.97 -2.11 -14.20
C THR A 44 8.00 -2.51 -15.67
N ALA A 45 8.55 -1.68 -16.56
CA ALA A 45 8.53 -1.94 -18.00
C ALA A 45 9.23 -3.26 -18.38
N SER A 46 10.34 -3.60 -17.71
CA SER A 46 11.14 -4.82 -17.95
C SER A 46 10.70 -6.03 -17.13
N PHE A 47 9.69 -5.90 -16.28
CA PHE A 47 9.16 -7.00 -15.48
C PHE A 47 8.23 -7.89 -16.30
N ALA A 48 7.97 -9.11 -15.81
CA ALA A 48 7.07 -10.06 -16.45
C ALA A 48 5.67 -9.48 -16.70
N LYS A 49 5.08 -9.80 -17.84
CA LYS A 49 3.76 -9.34 -18.26
C LYS A 49 2.79 -10.54 -18.40
N PRO A 50 1.50 -10.35 -18.13
CA PRO A 50 0.84 -9.11 -17.69
C PRO A 50 1.09 -8.74 -16.23
N PHE A 51 1.46 -9.69 -15.38
CA PHE A 51 1.63 -9.51 -13.94
C PHE A 51 2.89 -10.24 -13.47
N ASP A 52 3.69 -9.58 -12.63
CA ASP A 52 4.87 -10.17 -12.02
C ASP A 52 4.62 -10.40 -10.52
N GLU A 53 4.59 -11.67 -10.11
CA GLU A 53 4.30 -12.07 -8.73
C GLU A 53 5.34 -11.54 -7.72
N ARG A 54 6.58 -11.27 -8.16
CA ARG A 54 7.63 -10.71 -7.32
C ARG A 54 7.31 -9.28 -6.88
N LEU A 55 6.69 -8.49 -7.77
CA LEU A 55 6.17 -7.15 -7.44
C LEU A 55 5.06 -7.25 -6.40
N HIS A 56 4.09 -8.15 -6.63
CA HIS A 56 3.01 -8.39 -5.68
C HIS A 56 3.52 -8.85 -4.31
N THR A 57 4.43 -9.81 -4.28
CA THR A 57 5.09 -10.28 -3.05
C THR A 57 5.77 -9.15 -2.29
N ALA A 58 6.49 -8.27 -2.99
CA ALA A 58 7.13 -7.11 -2.40
C ALA A 58 6.11 -6.13 -1.80
N MET A 59 4.98 -5.88 -2.50
CA MET A 59 3.90 -5.03 -2.00
C MET A 59 3.26 -5.61 -0.73
N VAL A 60 2.96 -6.90 -0.70
CA VAL A 60 2.37 -7.59 0.47
C VAL A 60 3.32 -7.56 1.67
N LYS A 61 4.61 -7.85 1.48
CA LYS A 61 5.62 -7.76 2.55
C LYS A 61 5.75 -6.32 3.06
N THR A 62 5.71 -5.33 2.18
CA THR A 62 5.70 -3.91 2.54
C THR A 62 4.47 -3.54 3.38
N CYS A 63 3.28 -4.05 3.03
CA CYS A 63 2.08 -3.87 3.86
C CYS A 63 2.28 -4.41 5.28
N ALA A 64 2.90 -5.57 5.43
CA ALA A 64 3.20 -6.17 6.73
C ALA A 64 4.12 -5.29 7.58
N ASP A 65 5.18 -4.73 6.98
CA ASP A 65 6.11 -3.83 7.65
C ASP A 65 5.45 -2.51 8.04
N LEU A 66 4.61 -1.96 7.16
CA LEU A 66 3.84 -0.75 7.45
C LEU A 66 2.85 -0.98 8.59
N LEU A 67 2.16 -2.12 8.63
CA LEU A 67 1.33 -2.49 9.78
C LEU A 67 2.16 -2.60 11.07
N GLY A 68 3.38 -3.14 11.01
CA GLY A 68 4.32 -3.17 12.13
C GLY A 68 4.68 -1.77 12.63
N ALA A 69 4.96 -0.84 11.71
CA ALA A 69 5.36 0.53 12.01
C ALA A 69 4.20 1.41 12.49
N TYR A 70 3.00 1.17 11.96
CA TYR A 70 1.78 1.94 12.25
C TYR A 70 0.81 1.10 13.09
N SER A 71 1.14 0.92 14.37
CA SER A 71 0.38 0.08 15.30
C SER A 71 -1.14 0.39 15.38
N PRO A 72 -1.62 1.65 15.25
CA PRO A 72 -3.05 1.95 15.22
C PRO A 72 -3.77 1.50 13.95
N ALA A 73 -3.06 1.21 12.86
CA ALA A 73 -3.70 0.69 11.65
C ALA A 73 -4.27 -0.70 11.90
N SER A 74 -5.48 -0.96 11.45
CA SER A 74 -6.17 -2.25 11.58
C SER A 74 -5.97 -3.17 10.39
N LEU A 75 -5.82 -2.58 9.19
CA LEU A 75 -5.79 -3.28 7.91
C LEU A 75 -4.90 -2.54 6.93
N ALA A 76 -4.21 -3.28 6.07
CA ALA A 76 -3.62 -2.81 4.84
C ALA A 76 -4.29 -3.51 3.66
N TYR A 77 -4.62 -2.75 2.62
CA TYR A 77 -5.10 -3.25 1.35
C TYR A 77 -4.12 -2.81 0.27
N THR A 78 -3.74 -3.72 -0.61
CA THR A 78 -2.83 -3.41 -1.73
C THR A 78 -3.39 -3.94 -3.06
N GLN A 79 -3.20 -3.15 -4.09
CA GLN A 79 -3.50 -3.51 -5.48
C GLN A 79 -2.54 -2.76 -6.41
N SER A 80 -2.02 -3.41 -7.45
CA SER A 80 -1.01 -2.81 -8.33
C SER A 80 0.14 -2.21 -7.52
N ASP A 81 0.40 -0.93 -7.64
CA ASP A 81 1.41 -0.13 -6.95
C ASP A 81 0.83 0.75 -5.82
N GLU A 82 -0.38 0.42 -5.33
CA GLU A 82 -1.04 1.18 -4.29
C GLU A 82 -1.17 0.38 -2.99
N ILE A 83 -0.96 1.06 -1.86
CA ILE A 83 -1.24 0.56 -0.50
C ILE A 83 -2.18 1.53 0.20
N THR A 84 -3.26 1.01 0.76
CA THR A 84 -4.17 1.73 1.66
C THR A 84 -4.07 1.18 3.07
N LEU A 85 -3.70 2.01 4.05
CA LEU A 85 -3.76 1.68 5.48
C LEU A 85 -5.00 2.31 6.10
N VAL A 86 -5.73 1.54 6.88
CA VAL A 86 -6.95 1.98 7.58
C VAL A 86 -6.68 2.16 9.07
N PHE A 87 -7.06 3.32 9.60
CA PHE A 87 -6.97 3.69 11.01
C PHE A 87 -8.37 3.94 11.57
N PRO A 88 -9.10 2.90 12.01
CA PRO A 88 -10.51 3.03 12.42
C PRO A 88 -10.70 3.92 13.65
N TYR A 89 -9.66 4.12 14.45
CA TYR A 89 -9.65 4.95 15.66
C TYR A 89 -8.62 6.07 15.59
N GLY A 90 -8.32 6.55 14.36
CA GLY A 90 -7.31 7.57 14.10
C GLY A 90 -5.88 7.06 14.20
N VAL A 91 -4.94 7.96 13.95
CA VAL A 91 -3.50 7.62 13.90
C VAL A 91 -2.82 7.56 15.28
N GLY A 92 -3.57 7.74 16.35
CA GLY A 92 -3.05 7.81 17.71
C GLY A 92 -2.16 9.03 17.94
N SER A 93 -1.16 8.90 18.81
CA SER A 93 -0.21 9.97 19.15
C SER A 93 0.87 10.22 18.08
N GLN A 94 0.84 9.50 16.98
CA GLN A 94 1.88 9.58 15.95
C GLN A 94 2.02 11.00 15.39
N SER A 95 3.20 11.55 15.52
CA SER A 95 3.58 12.88 15.02
C SER A 95 2.56 13.97 15.34
N ASN A 96 1.78 13.81 16.40
CA ASN A 96 0.72 14.75 16.81
C ASN A 96 -0.26 15.06 15.67
N GLY A 97 -0.61 14.06 14.87
CA GLY A 97 -1.56 14.13 13.75
C GLY A 97 -1.11 14.97 12.55
N ARG A 98 0.17 15.38 12.46
CA ARG A 98 0.68 16.22 11.35
C ARG A 98 0.66 15.43 10.03
N VAL A 99 -0.25 15.83 9.12
CA VAL A 99 -0.54 15.11 7.87
C VAL A 99 0.71 14.95 7.00
N THR A 100 1.37 16.06 6.67
CA THR A 100 2.55 16.03 5.80
C THR A 100 3.69 15.19 6.39
N LYS A 101 3.90 15.28 7.71
CA LYS A 101 4.96 14.52 8.38
C LYS A 101 4.67 13.02 8.36
N ILE A 102 3.45 12.60 8.66
CA ILE A 102 3.09 11.18 8.65
C ILE A 102 3.13 10.64 7.22
N ALA A 103 2.55 11.37 6.25
CA ALA A 103 2.51 10.94 4.85
C ALA A 103 3.91 10.83 4.25
N SER A 104 4.80 11.81 4.46
CA SER A 104 6.17 11.76 3.92
C SER A 104 7.01 10.65 4.55
N LEU A 105 6.91 10.44 5.87
CA LEU A 105 7.62 9.34 6.55
C LEU A 105 7.09 7.97 6.11
N ALA A 106 5.78 7.85 5.87
CA ALA A 106 5.17 6.62 5.39
C ALA A 106 5.59 6.31 3.95
N ALA A 107 5.59 7.32 3.06
CA ALA A 107 6.02 7.19 1.68
C ALA A 107 7.50 6.80 1.58
N GLY A 108 8.37 7.46 2.35
CA GLY A 108 9.79 7.09 2.43
C GLY A 108 10.00 5.67 2.95
N ARG A 109 9.28 5.28 4.01
CA ARG A 109 9.33 3.92 4.56
C ARG A 109 8.83 2.89 3.55
N CYS A 110 7.70 3.15 2.89
CA CYS A 110 7.14 2.31 1.84
C CYS A 110 8.16 2.08 0.73
N SER A 111 8.81 3.13 0.23
CA SER A 111 9.81 3.06 -0.84
C SER A 111 10.99 2.16 -0.46
N VAL A 112 11.52 2.31 0.75
CA VAL A 112 12.67 1.52 1.23
C VAL A 112 12.29 0.06 1.44
N HIS A 113 11.16 -0.23 2.09
CA HIS A 113 10.72 -1.62 2.32
C HIS A 113 10.37 -2.31 1.01
N PHE A 114 9.62 -1.65 0.13
CA PHE A 114 9.28 -2.21 -1.18
C PHE A 114 10.54 -2.59 -1.96
N TYR A 115 11.51 -1.67 -2.08
CA TYR A 115 12.76 -1.95 -2.78
C TYR A 115 13.54 -3.11 -2.17
N SER A 116 13.65 -3.15 -0.85
CA SER A 116 14.31 -4.25 -0.13
C SER A 116 13.64 -5.60 -0.38
N HIS A 117 12.32 -5.66 -0.27
CA HIS A 117 11.56 -6.89 -0.54
C HIS A 117 11.61 -7.31 -2.00
N LEU A 118 11.60 -6.35 -2.92
CA LEU A 118 11.71 -6.62 -4.35
C LEU A 118 13.07 -7.22 -4.70
N VAL A 119 14.17 -6.64 -4.19
CA VAL A 119 15.52 -7.21 -4.36
C VAL A 119 15.56 -8.65 -3.85
N THR A 120 15.01 -8.90 -2.67
CA THR A 120 14.94 -10.25 -2.10
C THR A 120 14.14 -11.19 -3.00
N ALA A 121 12.96 -10.78 -3.45
CA ALA A 121 12.12 -11.60 -4.33
C ALA A 121 12.78 -11.93 -5.66
N LEU A 122 13.53 -10.97 -6.25
CA LEU A 122 14.28 -11.18 -7.50
C LEU A 122 15.48 -12.12 -7.32
N VAL A 123 16.09 -12.14 -6.15
CA VAL A 123 17.17 -13.09 -5.83
C VAL A 123 16.60 -14.49 -5.59
N GLU A 124 15.50 -14.60 -4.86
CA GLU A 124 14.84 -15.88 -4.56
C GLU A 124 14.17 -16.50 -5.80
N THR A 125 13.65 -15.67 -6.71
CA THR A 125 12.97 -16.07 -7.94
C THR A 125 13.53 -15.26 -9.13
N PRO A 126 14.73 -15.63 -9.65
CA PRO A 126 15.41 -14.84 -10.68
C PRO A 126 14.74 -14.88 -12.06
N GLU A 127 13.92 -15.89 -12.32
CA GLU A 127 13.27 -16.07 -13.61
C GLU A 127 11.80 -15.58 -13.61
N PRO A 128 11.35 -14.93 -14.69
CA PRO A 128 12.14 -14.44 -15.82
C PRO A 128 13.04 -13.27 -15.41
N PRO A 129 14.23 -13.12 -16.03
CA PRO A 129 15.18 -12.06 -15.69
C PRO A 129 14.59 -10.67 -15.93
N VAL A 130 14.94 -9.72 -15.05
CA VAL A 130 14.58 -8.30 -15.21
C VAL A 130 15.80 -7.56 -15.74
N GLU A 131 15.78 -7.20 -17.01
CA GLU A 131 16.91 -6.56 -17.67
C GLU A 131 17.36 -5.29 -16.94
N GLY A 132 18.66 -5.16 -16.73
CA GLY A 132 19.29 -4.00 -16.13
C GLY A 132 19.12 -3.86 -14.62
N PHE A 133 18.31 -4.72 -13.94
CA PHE A 133 18.07 -4.58 -12.52
C PHE A 133 19.31 -4.86 -11.66
N PHE A 134 20.10 -5.87 -12.03
CA PHE A 134 21.35 -6.25 -11.35
C PHE A 134 22.62 -5.93 -12.15
N SER A 135 22.57 -5.06 -13.14
CA SER A 135 23.74 -4.68 -13.93
C SER A 135 24.79 -3.98 -13.06
N LEU A 136 26.04 -4.48 -13.09
CA LEU A 136 27.18 -3.84 -12.42
C LEU A 136 27.86 -2.80 -13.34
N PRO A 137 28.44 -1.70 -12.81
CA PRO A 137 28.79 -1.42 -11.42
C PRO A 137 27.70 -0.64 -10.68
N PHE A 138 26.79 -1.25 -10.03
CA PHE A 138 25.50 -0.73 -9.58
C PHE A 138 24.61 -0.32 -10.77
N PRO A 139 23.33 -0.65 -10.75
CA PRO A 139 22.46 -0.31 -11.84
C PRO A 139 22.72 1.16 -12.16
N HIS A 140 23.22 1.43 -13.36
CA HIS A 140 23.29 2.77 -13.87
C HIS A 140 21.85 3.23 -13.99
N PHE A 141 21.34 3.83 -12.91
CA PHE A 141 20.02 4.46 -12.86
C PHE A 141 19.95 5.71 -13.76
N GLU A 142 20.91 5.86 -14.68
CA GLU A 142 20.93 7.00 -15.61
C GLU A 142 19.61 7.18 -16.37
N ASN A 143 18.80 6.09 -16.48
CA ASN A 143 17.46 6.15 -17.06
C ASN A 143 16.41 5.29 -16.33
N GLN A 144 16.71 4.62 -15.21
CA GLN A 144 15.74 3.86 -14.44
C GLN A 144 15.33 4.64 -13.17
N THR A 145 14.05 4.94 -13.09
CA THR A 145 13.48 5.57 -11.91
C THR A 145 13.47 4.55 -10.77
N LEU A 146 14.15 4.84 -9.65
CA LEU A 146 13.99 4.05 -8.43
C LEU A 146 12.52 4.05 -8.00
N PRO A 147 11.99 2.91 -7.54
CA PRO A 147 10.62 2.86 -7.06
C PRO A 147 10.46 3.75 -5.83
N HIS A 148 9.56 4.69 -5.93
CA HIS A 148 9.21 5.56 -4.81
C HIS A 148 7.72 5.84 -4.82
N PHE A 149 7.22 6.18 -3.63
CA PHE A 149 5.80 6.34 -3.37
C PHE A 149 5.50 7.77 -2.93
N ASP A 150 4.33 8.28 -3.29
CA ASP A 150 3.72 9.42 -2.64
C ASP A 150 2.75 8.97 -1.55
N GLY A 151 2.33 9.90 -0.68
CA GLY A 151 1.43 9.58 0.42
C GLY A 151 0.35 10.63 0.61
N ARG A 152 -0.89 10.17 0.82
CA ARG A 152 -2.06 11.00 1.14
C ARG A 152 -2.71 10.50 2.41
N LEU A 153 -2.81 11.37 3.40
CA LEU A 153 -3.39 11.06 4.70
C LEU A 153 -4.55 12.02 4.97
N PHE A 154 -5.71 11.45 5.30
CA PHE A 154 -6.93 12.23 5.53
C PHE A 154 -7.87 11.53 6.52
N ASN A 155 -8.71 12.33 7.20
CA ASN A 155 -9.81 11.79 8.00
C ASN A 155 -11.00 11.41 7.12
N VAL A 156 -11.76 10.43 7.60
CA VAL A 156 -13.12 10.13 7.14
C VAL A 156 -14.10 10.28 8.31
N PRO A 157 -15.41 10.49 8.03
CA PRO A 157 -16.38 10.76 9.09
C PRO A 157 -16.54 9.63 10.12
N CYS A 158 -16.48 8.36 9.67
CA CYS A 158 -16.74 7.18 10.49
C CYS A 158 -16.03 5.94 9.93
N VAL A 159 -16.11 4.81 10.63
CA VAL A 159 -15.47 3.55 10.23
C VAL A 159 -16.13 2.95 8.98
N GLU A 160 -17.42 3.19 8.79
CA GLU A 160 -18.18 2.80 7.59
C GLU A 160 -17.58 3.43 6.32
N GLU A 161 -17.14 4.69 6.42
CA GLU A 161 -16.44 5.35 5.32
C GLU A 161 -15.03 4.82 5.08
N CYS A 162 -14.39 4.24 6.10
CA CYS A 162 -13.18 3.46 5.86
C CYS A 162 -13.46 2.23 4.99
N LEU A 163 -14.53 1.49 5.31
CA LEU A 163 -14.97 0.35 4.50
C LEU A 163 -15.35 0.78 3.08
N SER A 164 -16.13 1.85 2.95
CA SER A 164 -16.52 2.44 1.65
C SER A 164 -15.28 2.80 0.80
N ASN A 165 -14.24 3.34 1.43
CA ASN A 165 -12.98 3.65 0.74
C ASN A 165 -12.30 2.38 0.19
N VAL A 166 -12.17 1.32 0.99
CA VAL A 166 -11.58 0.05 0.53
C VAL A 166 -12.41 -0.58 -0.59
N ILE A 167 -13.75 -0.60 -0.46
CA ILE A 167 -14.65 -1.10 -1.50
C ILE A 167 -14.46 -0.31 -2.80
N TRP A 168 -14.38 1.02 -2.72
CA TRP A 168 -14.16 1.87 -3.90
C TRP A 168 -12.82 1.54 -4.59
N ARG A 169 -11.74 1.36 -3.81
CA ARG A 169 -10.43 0.99 -4.38
C ARG A 169 -10.47 -0.40 -5.03
N CYS A 170 -11.12 -1.36 -4.38
CA CYS A 170 -11.25 -2.72 -4.89
C CYS A 170 -12.11 -2.78 -6.17
N ARG A 171 -13.34 -2.24 -6.13
CA ARG A 171 -14.29 -2.34 -7.25
C ARG A 171 -13.98 -1.43 -8.44
N GLY A 172 -13.31 -0.31 -8.17
CA GLY A 172 -12.97 0.69 -9.20
C GLY A 172 -11.58 0.52 -9.74
N ASP A 173 -10.60 0.85 -8.92
CA ASP A 173 -9.24 1.03 -9.37
C ASP A 173 -8.50 -0.30 -9.57
N ALA A 174 -8.70 -1.29 -8.70
CA ALA A 174 -8.06 -2.59 -8.87
C ALA A 174 -8.46 -3.23 -10.21
N ILE A 175 -9.75 -3.28 -10.50
CA ILE A 175 -10.24 -3.84 -11.76
C ILE A 175 -9.75 -3.03 -12.96
N ARG A 176 -9.80 -1.69 -12.88
CA ARG A 176 -9.31 -0.83 -13.98
C ARG A 176 -7.83 -1.04 -14.24
N ASN A 177 -7.00 -1.08 -13.19
CA ASN A 177 -5.56 -1.29 -13.30
C ASN A 177 -5.24 -2.69 -13.84
N SER A 178 -5.95 -3.71 -13.39
CA SER A 178 -5.81 -5.09 -13.85
C SER A 178 -6.12 -5.22 -15.34
N VAL A 179 -7.29 -4.69 -15.78
CA VAL A 179 -7.68 -4.70 -17.20
C VAL A 179 -6.66 -3.96 -18.06
N SER A 180 -6.24 -2.76 -17.64
CA SER A 180 -5.24 -1.97 -18.36
C SER A 180 -3.88 -2.68 -18.42
N GLY A 181 -3.43 -3.30 -17.33
CA GLY A 181 -2.19 -4.09 -17.28
C GLY A 181 -2.23 -5.29 -18.25
N PHE A 182 -3.33 -6.02 -18.22
CA PHE A 182 -3.55 -7.17 -19.10
C PHE A 182 -3.62 -6.74 -20.59
N ALA A 183 -4.40 -5.71 -20.90
CA ALA A 183 -4.54 -5.21 -22.26
C ALA A 183 -3.19 -4.72 -22.83
N ARG A 184 -2.36 -4.04 -22.02
CA ARG A 184 -1.03 -3.59 -22.42
C ARG A 184 -0.03 -4.71 -22.69
N SER A 185 -0.29 -5.93 -22.23
CA SER A 185 0.53 -7.09 -22.60
C SER A 185 0.16 -7.66 -23.98
N LEU A 186 -0.99 -7.28 -24.53
CA LEU A 186 -1.53 -7.81 -25.79
C LEU A 186 -1.59 -6.79 -26.92
N PHE A 187 -1.63 -5.50 -26.60
CA PHE A 187 -1.87 -4.41 -27.53
C PHE A 187 -0.86 -3.27 -27.34
N SER A 188 -0.55 -2.57 -28.42
CA SER A 188 0.32 -1.39 -28.36
C SER A 188 -0.37 -0.20 -27.71
N THR A 189 0.43 0.78 -27.24
CA THR A 189 -0.09 2.04 -26.68
C THR A 189 -1.01 2.77 -27.66
N GLU A 190 -0.71 2.74 -28.95
CA GLU A 190 -1.53 3.36 -30.00
C GLU A 190 -2.90 2.69 -30.13
N GLN A 191 -2.95 1.36 -30.08
CA GLN A 191 -4.21 0.59 -30.12
C GLN A 191 -5.10 0.84 -28.89
N LEU A 192 -4.49 1.10 -27.75
CA LEU A 192 -5.20 1.37 -26.49
C LEU A 192 -5.52 2.86 -26.28
N HIS A 193 -5.02 3.75 -27.16
CA HIS A 193 -5.26 5.18 -27.02
C HIS A 193 -6.77 5.50 -27.11
N GLY A 194 -7.29 6.24 -26.13
CA GLY A 194 -8.69 6.60 -26.03
C GLY A 194 -9.66 5.47 -25.67
N LYS A 195 -9.15 4.26 -25.36
CA LYS A 195 -9.97 3.13 -24.94
C LYS A 195 -10.25 3.19 -23.46
N ASN A 196 -11.51 2.99 -23.07
CA ASN A 196 -11.90 2.82 -21.69
C ASN A 196 -11.77 1.34 -21.24
N LYS A 197 -12.09 1.07 -19.98
CA LYS A 197 -11.99 -0.28 -19.38
C LYS A 197 -12.81 -1.32 -20.15
N ASP A 198 -14.03 -0.99 -20.53
CA ASP A 198 -14.96 -1.92 -21.18
C ASP A 198 -14.54 -2.19 -22.62
N ASP A 199 -14.06 -1.17 -23.36
CA ASP A 199 -13.45 -1.32 -24.68
C ASP A 199 -12.23 -2.27 -24.62
N MET A 200 -11.36 -2.11 -23.60
CA MET A 200 -10.19 -2.97 -23.44
C MET A 200 -10.58 -4.42 -23.14
N LEU A 201 -11.60 -4.65 -22.32
CA LEU A 201 -12.12 -5.99 -22.04
C LEU A 201 -12.68 -6.67 -23.30
N GLU A 202 -13.41 -5.94 -24.12
CA GLU A 202 -13.94 -6.44 -25.38
C GLU A 202 -12.79 -6.82 -26.34
N MET A 203 -11.80 -5.95 -26.49
CA MET A 203 -10.59 -6.23 -27.31
C MET A 203 -9.84 -7.48 -26.83
N VAL A 204 -9.71 -7.67 -25.52
CA VAL A 204 -9.05 -8.84 -24.92
C VAL A 204 -9.87 -10.10 -25.22
N LYS A 205 -11.17 -10.03 -25.10
CA LYS A 205 -12.11 -11.13 -25.40
C LYS A 205 -12.08 -11.51 -26.88
N GLU A 206 -12.11 -10.52 -27.78
CA GLU A 206 -12.02 -10.73 -29.23
C GLU A 206 -10.71 -11.44 -29.63
N LYS A 207 -9.63 -11.19 -28.88
CA LYS A 207 -8.35 -11.89 -29.08
C LYS A 207 -8.32 -13.32 -28.52
N GLY A 208 -9.43 -13.78 -27.94
CA GLY A 208 -9.61 -15.15 -27.45
C GLY A 208 -9.09 -15.41 -26.04
N PHE A 209 -8.82 -14.35 -25.25
CA PHE A 209 -8.35 -14.51 -23.88
C PHE A 209 -9.52 -14.43 -22.88
N PRO A 210 -9.74 -15.48 -22.05
CA PRO A 210 -10.72 -15.45 -20.98
C PRO A 210 -10.15 -14.66 -19.79
N TYR A 211 -10.28 -13.34 -19.82
CA TYR A 211 -9.65 -12.42 -18.86
C TYR A 211 -9.84 -12.87 -17.41
N GLU A 212 -11.06 -13.12 -16.96
CA GLU A 212 -11.36 -13.47 -15.56
C GLU A 212 -10.69 -14.79 -15.11
N GLN A 213 -10.43 -15.70 -16.05
CA GLN A 213 -9.76 -16.99 -15.77
C GLN A 213 -8.24 -16.90 -15.87
N SER A 214 -7.73 -15.85 -16.52
CA SER A 214 -6.31 -15.66 -16.81
C SER A 214 -5.64 -14.71 -15.81
N VAL A 215 -6.42 -14.00 -14.99
CA VAL A 215 -5.92 -13.00 -14.04
C VAL A 215 -5.91 -13.58 -12.62
N PRO A 216 -4.80 -13.56 -11.90
CA PRO A 216 -4.78 -14.00 -10.51
C PRO A 216 -5.60 -13.04 -9.62
N ASN A 217 -6.23 -13.59 -8.57
CA ASN A 217 -7.12 -12.83 -7.70
C ASN A 217 -6.49 -11.56 -7.14
N TRP A 218 -5.22 -11.62 -6.75
CA TRP A 218 -4.50 -10.45 -6.26
C TRP A 218 -4.37 -9.32 -7.29
N ALA A 219 -4.29 -9.64 -8.58
CA ALA A 219 -4.25 -8.63 -9.63
C ALA A 219 -5.67 -8.13 -9.98
N LEU A 220 -6.69 -8.99 -9.83
CA LEU A 220 -8.08 -8.65 -10.11
C LEU A 220 -8.71 -7.82 -8.99
N GLU A 221 -8.52 -8.22 -7.74
CA GLU A 221 -9.23 -7.67 -6.58
C GLU A 221 -8.30 -7.01 -5.56
N GLY A 222 -6.98 -7.19 -5.69
CA GLY A 222 -6.01 -6.80 -4.70
C GLY A 222 -5.88 -7.81 -3.56
N SER A 223 -5.18 -7.43 -2.50
CA SER A 223 -4.92 -8.30 -1.35
C SER A 223 -5.10 -7.55 -0.04
N ILE A 224 -5.66 -8.25 0.95
CA ILE A 224 -5.82 -7.78 2.31
C ILE A 224 -4.68 -8.33 3.14
N VAL A 225 -3.97 -7.45 3.84
CA VAL A 225 -2.94 -7.82 4.81
C VAL A 225 -3.35 -7.33 6.18
N LYS A 226 -3.34 -8.22 7.17
CA LYS A 226 -3.81 -7.90 8.50
C LYS A 226 -3.06 -8.72 9.56
N ARG A 227 -3.02 -8.22 10.79
CA ARG A 227 -2.45 -8.95 11.92
C ARG A 227 -3.32 -10.13 12.29
N THR A 228 -2.69 -11.21 12.69
CA THR A 228 -3.33 -12.39 13.28
C THR A 228 -2.62 -12.80 14.55
N LEU A 229 -3.34 -13.40 15.45
CA LEU A 229 -2.80 -13.99 16.69
C LEU A 229 -2.63 -15.49 16.46
N ILE A 230 -1.44 -16.00 16.66
CA ILE A 230 -1.17 -17.42 16.61
C ILE A 230 -0.66 -17.92 17.98
N LYS A 231 -1.14 -19.07 18.38
CA LYS A 231 -0.62 -19.80 19.53
C LYS A 231 0.52 -20.70 19.10
N MET A 232 1.60 -20.68 19.82
CA MET A 232 2.75 -21.53 19.55
C MET A 232 3.46 -21.92 20.83
N ALA A 233 4.08 -23.10 20.82
CA ALA A 233 4.96 -23.53 21.89
C ALA A 233 6.28 -22.72 21.86
N ALA A 234 6.72 -22.28 23.01
CA ALA A 234 8.01 -21.63 23.21
C ALA A 234 8.65 -22.15 24.50
N VAL A 235 9.97 -22.18 24.55
CA VAL A 235 10.70 -22.55 25.76
C VAL A 235 10.96 -21.28 26.59
N ASP A 236 10.48 -21.28 27.84
CA ASP A 236 10.83 -20.23 28.77
C ASP A 236 12.32 -20.37 29.13
N GLN A 237 13.10 -19.34 28.78
CA GLN A 237 14.56 -19.36 28.99
C GLN A 237 14.97 -19.37 30.47
N LYS A 238 14.06 -19.04 31.40
CA LYS A 238 14.36 -19.03 32.84
C LYS A 238 14.07 -20.36 33.49
N THR A 239 13.01 -21.05 33.08
CA THR A 239 12.56 -22.31 33.70
C THR A 239 12.94 -23.53 32.87
N GLY A 240 13.20 -23.37 31.56
CA GLY A 240 13.42 -24.47 30.61
C GLY A 240 12.11 -25.19 30.21
N GLU A 241 10.96 -24.76 30.72
CA GLU A 241 9.67 -25.38 30.44
C GLU A 241 9.08 -24.91 29.11
N THR A 242 8.34 -25.80 28.47
CA THR A 242 7.56 -25.44 27.28
C THR A 242 6.26 -24.77 27.71
N VAL A 243 6.06 -23.53 27.27
CA VAL A 243 4.86 -22.72 27.53
C VAL A 243 4.16 -22.35 26.25
N GLU A 244 2.84 -22.26 26.28
CA GLU A 244 2.06 -21.70 25.15
C GLU A 244 2.16 -20.18 25.18
N VAL A 245 2.60 -19.59 24.06
CA VAL A 245 2.67 -18.14 23.90
C VAL A 245 1.83 -17.70 22.71
N VAL A 246 1.21 -16.53 22.83
CA VAL A 246 0.49 -15.89 21.74
C VAL A 246 1.43 -14.92 21.04
N ARG A 247 1.59 -15.07 19.73
CA ARG A 247 2.41 -14.19 18.91
C ARG A 247 1.58 -13.50 17.85
N THR A 248 1.86 -12.23 17.62
CA THR A 248 1.31 -11.50 16.49
C THR A 248 2.10 -11.87 15.24
N ARG A 249 1.38 -12.19 14.17
CA ARG A 249 1.89 -12.37 12.80
C ARG A 249 1.05 -11.54 11.85
N THR A 250 1.45 -11.45 10.61
CA THR A 250 0.65 -10.92 9.51
C THR A 250 0.17 -12.07 8.64
N ARG A 251 -1.07 -11.97 8.18
CA ARG A 251 -1.68 -12.86 7.20
C ARG A 251 -2.11 -12.04 6.01
N CYS A 252 -1.90 -12.57 4.81
CA CYS A 252 -2.39 -12.03 3.55
C CYS A 252 -3.50 -12.93 3.01
N GLU A 253 -4.53 -12.33 2.44
CA GLU A 253 -5.52 -12.99 1.61
C GLU A 253 -5.63 -12.25 0.28
N ASP A 254 -5.47 -12.99 -0.83
CA ASP A 254 -5.57 -12.48 -2.19
C ASP A 254 -7.04 -12.34 -2.60
N ARG A 255 -7.70 -11.42 -1.94
CA ARG A 255 -9.08 -11.00 -2.20
C ARG A 255 -9.28 -9.54 -1.84
N GLY A 256 -10.22 -8.91 -2.51
CA GLY A 256 -10.70 -7.58 -2.15
C GLY A 256 -11.89 -7.61 -1.20
N ILE A 257 -12.34 -6.41 -0.82
CA ILE A 257 -13.61 -6.19 -0.13
C ILE A 257 -14.55 -5.51 -1.12
N LYS A 258 -15.57 -6.24 -1.56
CA LYS A 258 -16.48 -5.77 -2.62
C LYS A 258 -17.86 -5.34 -2.13
N GLU A 259 -18.24 -5.74 -0.91
CA GLU A 259 -19.58 -5.54 -0.38
C GLU A 259 -19.54 -4.92 1.01
N PHE A 260 -20.56 -4.12 1.29
CA PHE A 260 -20.78 -3.55 2.60
C PHE A 260 -21.58 -4.55 3.46
N THR A 261 -20.86 -5.29 4.30
CA THR A 261 -21.43 -6.27 5.24
C THR A 261 -20.88 -6.01 6.63
N ASP A 262 -21.58 -6.49 7.66
CA ASP A 262 -21.12 -6.39 9.05
C ASP A 262 -19.79 -7.12 9.26
N GLU A 263 -19.56 -8.23 8.55
CA GLU A 263 -18.30 -8.99 8.57
C GLU A 263 -17.16 -8.14 8.01
N ASN A 264 -17.36 -7.50 6.86
CA ASN A 264 -16.36 -6.63 6.24
C ASN A 264 -16.13 -5.36 7.06
N LEU A 265 -17.17 -4.85 7.73
CA LEU A 265 -17.03 -3.73 8.66
C LEU A 265 -16.19 -4.13 9.88
N ALA A 266 -16.44 -5.30 10.46
CA ALA A 266 -15.63 -5.86 11.54
C ALA A 266 -14.17 -6.08 11.08
N LEU A 267 -13.97 -6.58 9.86
CA LEU A 267 -12.64 -6.77 9.28
C LEU A 267 -11.85 -5.46 9.18
N VAL A 268 -12.49 -4.36 8.82
CA VAL A 268 -11.88 -3.03 8.75
C VAL A 268 -11.67 -2.43 10.15
N ARG A 269 -12.63 -2.63 11.07
CA ARG A 269 -12.62 -2.04 12.40
C ARG A 269 -11.62 -2.72 13.34
N ASP A 270 -11.62 -4.05 13.37
CA ASP A 270 -10.91 -4.82 14.37
C ASP A 270 -9.41 -4.96 14.02
N LYS A 271 -8.55 -4.93 15.02
CA LYS A 271 -7.09 -4.91 14.83
C LYS A 271 -6.52 -6.22 14.26
N TYR A 272 -7.17 -7.33 14.58
CA TYR A 272 -6.73 -8.67 14.21
C TYR A 272 -7.76 -9.34 13.30
N TRP A 273 -7.31 -10.32 12.51
CA TRP A 273 -8.22 -11.23 11.85
C TRP A 273 -9.17 -11.83 12.88
N PRO A 274 -10.46 -12.03 12.54
CA PRO A 274 -11.33 -12.84 13.38
C PRO A 274 -10.65 -14.18 13.67
N GLY A 275 -10.71 -14.63 14.93
CA GLY A 275 -10.23 -15.96 15.29
C GLY A 275 -10.92 -17.05 14.46
N PRO A 276 -10.29 -18.23 14.33
CA PRO A 276 -10.92 -19.38 13.70
C PRO A 276 -12.17 -19.80 14.45
#